data_18fa306b21ce1c75aea8f0e5a8a3f9eb
#
_entry.id   18fa306b21ce1c75aea8f0e5a8a3f9eb
#
_cell.length_a   1.000
_cell.length_b   1.000
_cell.length_c   1.000
_cell.angle_alpha   90.00
_cell.angle_beta   90.00
_cell.angle_gamma   90.00
#
_symmetry.space_group_name_H-M   'P 1'
#
loop_
_entity.id
_entity.type
_entity.pdbx_description
1 polymer ?
#
loop_
_entity_poly.entity_id
_entity_poly.type
_entity_poly.pdbx_seq_one_letter_code
_entity_poly.pdbx_strand_id
1 'polypeptide(L)'
;MKRLKKINITSIIKQVKAEGVSMRRRFVLYIISAIALVLSLILLLLNLFGVMNPTNARVMEVLDTQLLSYTDSIEDDYDKVAAHALSFSDQIEEALESFLVENNLAFEDLKNNTEALSTLQLELYNTVYLNMQLAPNSGAFYILDTTVNGQSDPQLHNGIYLKYINLYSENTVNNKIALYRGSFSTAKEGNLTFHSGWSNEMKTDFFDSCESEFTKGTYYVLSPTVDIPDTWERARYVYTPIRDARDNIVGVCGFEINDLYFQLSKKANDSKLGQLVGALLDEDQESFSGQFNSNRYNTSSSDDVKISKRNDSTVFDFGSEKCIGKTQSIKLGNRTFTVALMMTESQYNAQIREGQMKTAGIILFVILVALTYCLFMSKKYVAPILRKIDQVKCSGEHGGQLKIREIDDLFDYLAQRDVAYEEQLQLLKAAKQAAEEEAQRTKAAYEKALEEYELAQNEILHLTEEQK
;
A
#
# COMPACT_ATOMS: atom_id res chain seq x y z
N MET A 1 14.72 -49.59 -16.93
CA MET A 1 14.09 -48.59 -17.82
C MET A 1 13.38 -49.31 -18.98
N LYS A 2 12.05 -49.50 -18.89
CA LYS A 2 11.25 -50.06 -19.98
C LYS A 2 10.95 -48.93 -20.97
N ARG A 3 11.38 -49.11 -22.23
CA ARG A 3 11.11 -48.19 -23.35
C ARG A 3 9.61 -48.03 -23.55
N LEU A 4 9.06 -46.86 -23.31
CA LEU A 4 7.71 -46.50 -23.73
C LEU A 4 7.63 -46.59 -25.26
N LYS A 5 6.87 -47.57 -25.77
CA LYS A 5 6.59 -47.72 -27.20
C LYS A 5 5.89 -46.43 -27.67
N LYS A 6 6.48 -45.74 -28.63
CA LYS A 6 5.85 -44.60 -29.32
C LYS A 6 4.48 -45.02 -29.88
N ILE A 7 3.43 -44.55 -29.26
CA ILE A 7 2.04 -44.78 -29.69
C ILE A 7 1.84 -43.96 -30.98
N ASN A 8 1.74 -44.66 -32.08
CA ASN A 8 1.50 -44.01 -33.37
C ASN A 8 0.02 -43.76 -33.56
N ILE A 9 -0.42 -42.53 -33.20
CA ILE A 9 -1.84 -42.10 -33.21
C ILE A 9 -2.46 -42.26 -34.60
N THR A 10 -1.68 -42.04 -35.66
CA THR A 10 -2.13 -42.19 -37.06
C THR A 10 -2.46 -43.64 -37.45
N SER A 11 -1.70 -44.64 -36.92
CA SER A 11 -2.01 -46.04 -37.16
C SER A 11 -3.27 -46.49 -36.41
N ILE A 12 -3.47 -45.97 -35.20
CA ILE A 12 -4.68 -46.22 -34.40
C ILE A 12 -5.91 -45.67 -35.10
N ILE A 13 -5.84 -44.45 -35.65
CA ILE A 13 -6.96 -43.85 -36.39
C ILE A 13 -7.26 -44.62 -37.69
N LYS A 14 -6.25 -45.15 -38.41
CA LYS A 14 -6.44 -46.01 -39.59
C LYS A 14 -7.05 -47.37 -39.23
N GLN A 15 -6.60 -47.99 -38.15
CA GLN A 15 -7.16 -49.26 -37.67
C GLN A 15 -8.59 -49.12 -37.15
N VAL A 16 -8.90 -48.01 -36.49
CA VAL A 16 -10.26 -47.65 -36.03
C VAL A 16 -11.25 -47.42 -37.21
N LYS A 17 -10.73 -47.01 -38.39
CA LYS A 17 -11.54 -46.86 -39.60
C LYS A 17 -11.78 -48.17 -40.36
N ALA A 18 -10.86 -49.13 -40.27
CA ALA A 18 -10.89 -50.38 -41.05
C ALA A 18 -11.58 -51.54 -40.37
N GLU A 19 -11.42 -51.69 -39.07
CA GLU A 19 -12.14 -52.68 -38.24
C GLU A 19 -13.32 -52.00 -37.55
N GLY A 20 -14.54 -52.46 -37.75
CA GLY A 20 -15.72 -51.97 -37.04
C GLY A 20 -15.42 -51.96 -35.54
N VAL A 21 -14.98 -50.80 -35.02
CA VAL A 21 -14.57 -50.64 -33.62
C VAL A 21 -15.74 -50.96 -32.74
N SER A 22 -15.56 -51.97 -31.87
CA SER A 22 -16.58 -52.33 -30.91
C SER A 22 -17.14 -51.10 -30.20
N MET A 23 -18.42 -51.00 -30.06
CA MET A 23 -19.16 -49.86 -29.51
C MET A 23 -18.54 -49.43 -28.15
N ARG A 24 -18.04 -50.37 -27.36
CA ARG A 24 -17.34 -50.18 -26.10
C ARG A 24 -16.05 -49.34 -26.25
N ARG A 25 -15.20 -49.61 -27.30
CA ARG A 25 -13.96 -48.82 -27.51
C ARG A 25 -14.24 -47.41 -27.95
N ARG A 26 -15.27 -47.16 -28.78
CA ARG A 26 -15.68 -45.82 -29.16
C ARG A 26 -16.16 -45.01 -27.95
N PHE A 27 -16.94 -45.62 -27.08
CA PHE A 27 -17.49 -44.99 -25.90
C PHE A 27 -16.39 -44.57 -24.90
N VAL A 28 -15.43 -45.47 -24.64
CA VAL A 28 -14.27 -45.15 -23.78
C VAL A 28 -13.44 -44.02 -24.33
N LEU A 29 -13.19 -43.98 -25.65
CA LEU A 29 -12.47 -42.88 -26.30
C LEU A 29 -13.21 -41.53 -26.13
N TYR A 30 -14.56 -41.51 -26.21
CA TYR A 30 -15.33 -40.30 -26.02
C TYR A 30 -15.32 -39.81 -24.56
N ILE A 31 -15.38 -40.74 -23.58
CA ILE A 31 -15.26 -40.36 -22.17
C ILE A 31 -13.89 -39.78 -21.89
N ILE A 32 -12.81 -40.42 -22.37
CA ILE A 32 -11.44 -39.91 -22.20
C ILE A 32 -11.27 -38.54 -22.87
N SER A 33 -11.85 -38.35 -24.07
CA SER A 33 -11.79 -37.03 -24.75
C SER A 33 -12.59 -35.96 -23.99
N ALA A 34 -13.72 -36.31 -23.38
CA ALA A 34 -14.51 -35.41 -22.55
C ALA A 34 -13.75 -34.96 -21.31
N ILE A 35 -13.18 -35.92 -20.59
CA ILE A 35 -12.36 -35.63 -19.40
C ILE A 35 -11.14 -34.78 -19.78
N ALA A 36 -10.45 -35.12 -20.86
CA ALA A 36 -9.29 -34.35 -21.35
C ALA A 36 -9.66 -32.92 -21.74
N LEU A 37 -10.82 -32.73 -22.40
CA LEU A 37 -11.32 -31.40 -22.78
C LEU A 37 -11.67 -30.56 -21.55
N VAL A 38 -12.37 -31.13 -20.58
CA VAL A 38 -12.73 -30.43 -19.33
C VAL A 38 -11.48 -30.07 -18.51
N LEU A 39 -10.55 -31.01 -18.35
CA LEU A 39 -9.26 -30.74 -17.68
C LEU A 39 -8.41 -29.68 -18.40
N SER A 40 -8.33 -29.75 -19.72
CA SER A 40 -7.63 -28.76 -20.52
C SER A 40 -8.27 -27.37 -20.39
N LEU A 41 -9.60 -27.31 -20.37
CA LEU A 41 -10.34 -26.04 -20.19
C LEU A 41 -10.11 -25.48 -18.78
N ILE A 42 -10.14 -26.31 -17.75
CA ILE A 42 -9.84 -25.89 -16.37
C ILE A 42 -8.43 -25.33 -16.28
N LEU A 43 -7.43 -26.04 -16.78
CA LEU A 43 -6.03 -25.59 -16.74
C LEU A 43 -5.83 -24.29 -17.52
N LEU A 44 -6.45 -24.15 -18.68
CA LEU A 44 -6.37 -22.95 -19.51
C LEU A 44 -7.02 -21.76 -18.80
N LEU A 45 -8.18 -21.94 -18.19
CA LEU A 45 -8.87 -20.87 -17.45
C LEU A 45 -8.10 -20.49 -16.18
N LEU A 46 -7.58 -21.45 -15.42
CA LEU A 46 -6.76 -21.19 -14.25
C LEU A 46 -5.50 -20.40 -14.59
N ASN A 47 -4.88 -20.70 -15.74
CA ASN A 47 -3.69 -19.99 -16.21
C ASN A 47 -4.03 -18.57 -16.71
N LEU A 48 -5.07 -18.42 -17.57
CA LEU A 48 -5.49 -17.13 -18.12
C LEU A 48 -5.92 -16.13 -17.04
N PHE A 49 -6.58 -16.59 -16.01
CA PHE A 49 -7.08 -15.72 -14.94
C PHE A 49 -6.16 -15.62 -13.73
N GLY A 50 -5.00 -16.28 -13.76
CA GLY A 50 -4.00 -16.22 -12.69
C GLY A 50 -4.53 -16.68 -11.32
N VAL A 51 -5.48 -17.60 -11.30
CA VAL A 51 -6.16 -18.08 -10.08
C VAL A 51 -5.29 -19.09 -9.30
N MET A 52 -4.10 -19.42 -9.78
CA MET A 52 -3.21 -20.38 -9.11
C MET A 52 -2.66 -19.88 -7.78
N ASN A 53 -2.60 -18.56 -7.57
CA ASN A 53 -2.24 -17.98 -6.28
C ASN A 53 -3.49 -17.56 -5.50
N PRO A 54 -3.59 -17.85 -4.20
CA PRO A 54 -4.69 -17.36 -3.39
C PRO A 54 -4.75 -15.84 -3.48
N THR A 55 -5.93 -15.27 -3.67
CA THR A 55 -6.15 -13.82 -3.89
C THR A 55 -5.48 -12.98 -2.81
N ASN A 56 -5.43 -13.49 -1.58
CA ASN A 56 -4.75 -12.88 -0.45
C ASN A 56 -3.24 -12.71 -0.71
N ALA A 57 -2.55 -13.77 -1.14
CA ALA A 57 -1.11 -13.72 -1.43
C ALA A 57 -0.80 -12.73 -2.55
N ARG A 58 -1.67 -12.64 -3.57
CA ARG A 58 -1.51 -11.70 -4.67
C ARG A 58 -1.67 -10.23 -4.24
N VAL A 59 -2.64 -9.94 -3.37
CA VAL A 59 -2.81 -8.59 -2.79
C VAL A 59 -1.58 -8.20 -1.98
N MET A 60 -1.05 -9.13 -1.16
CA MET A 60 0.16 -8.89 -0.36
C MET A 60 1.42 -8.73 -1.24
N GLU A 61 1.57 -9.48 -2.31
CA GLU A 61 2.67 -9.35 -3.28
C GLU A 61 2.65 -7.98 -3.99
N VAL A 62 1.47 -7.50 -4.38
CA VAL A 62 1.32 -6.15 -4.96
C VAL A 62 1.67 -5.10 -3.91
N LEU A 63 1.21 -5.25 -2.67
CA LEU A 63 1.55 -4.34 -1.58
C LEU A 63 3.06 -4.31 -1.30
N ASP A 64 3.75 -5.46 -1.31
CA ASP A 64 5.20 -5.53 -1.14
C ASP A 64 5.92 -4.75 -2.24
N THR A 65 5.51 -4.94 -3.50
CA THR A 65 6.10 -4.22 -4.64
C THR A 65 5.87 -2.71 -4.54
N GLN A 66 4.68 -2.31 -4.14
CA GLN A 66 4.34 -0.90 -3.96
C GLN A 66 5.07 -0.30 -2.74
N LEU A 67 5.22 -1.07 -1.66
CA LEU A 67 5.98 -0.64 -0.48
C LEU A 67 7.45 -0.36 -0.84
N LEU A 68 8.10 -1.24 -1.59
CA LEU A 68 9.47 -1.02 -2.06
C LEU A 68 9.58 0.28 -2.84
N SER A 69 8.73 0.48 -3.84
CA SER A 69 8.73 1.71 -4.65
C SER A 69 8.41 2.97 -3.83
N TYR A 70 7.52 2.85 -2.85
CA TYR A 70 7.18 3.95 -1.95
C TYR A 70 8.34 4.29 -1.01
N THR A 71 9.02 3.26 -0.50
CA THR A 71 10.21 3.39 0.34
C THR A 71 11.34 4.08 -0.41
N ASP A 72 11.65 3.61 -1.63
CA ASP A 72 12.67 4.20 -2.48
C ASP A 72 12.37 5.68 -2.77
N SER A 73 11.09 6.02 -3.01
CA SER A 73 10.67 7.41 -3.22
C SER A 73 10.83 8.28 -1.97
N ILE A 74 10.59 7.72 -0.78
CA ILE A 74 10.80 8.45 0.48
C ILE A 74 12.31 8.69 0.67
N GLU A 75 13.12 7.65 0.54
CA GLU A 75 14.56 7.72 0.70
C GLU A 75 15.19 8.76 -0.26
N ASP A 76 14.88 8.67 -1.55
CA ASP A 76 15.38 9.60 -2.57
C ASP A 76 14.98 11.06 -2.30
N ASP A 77 13.77 11.30 -1.81
CA ASP A 77 13.32 12.65 -1.52
C ASP A 77 13.96 13.24 -0.24
N TYR A 78 14.11 12.44 0.81
CA TYR A 78 14.80 12.89 2.02
C TYR A 78 16.30 13.10 1.77
N ASP A 79 16.94 12.27 0.96
CA ASP A 79 18.34 12.45 0.55
C ASP A 79 18.53 13.73 -0.27
N LYS A 80 17.58 14.08 -1.15
CA LYS A 80 17.59 15.38 -1.86
C LYS A 80 17.48 16.53 -0.88
N VAL A 81 16.54 16.48 0.05
CA VAL A 81 16.39 17.53 1.08
C VAL A 81 17.67 17.65 1.91
N ALA A 82 18.28 16.53 2.28
CA ALA A 82 19.54 16.51 3.02
C ALA A 82 20.70 17.13 2.23
N ALA A 83 20.81 16.81 0.93
CA ALA A 83 21.82 17.43 0.06
C ALA A 83 21.63 18.96 -0.04
N HIS A 84 20.38 19.42 -0.13
CA HIS A 84 20.10 20.87 -0.10
C HIS A 84 20.42 21.47 1.28
N ALA A 85 20.17 20.77 2.39
CA ALA A 85 20.48 21.24 3.73
C ALA A 85 21.99 21.43 3.91
N LEU A 86 22.82 20.50 3.42
CA LEU A 86 24.27 20.62 3.44
C LEU A 86 24.75 21.85 2.66
N SER A 87 24.27 22.02 1.41
CA SER A 87 24.62 23.22 0.62
C SER A 87 24.13 24.52 1.26
N PHE A 88 23.01 24.46 1.95
CA PHE A 88 22.47 25.59 2.70
C PHE A 88 23.34 25.93 3.89
N SER A 89 23.87 24.93 4.63
CA SER A 89 24.81 25.15 5.72
C SER A 89 26.07 25.82 5.24
N ASP A 90 26.69 25.31 4.15
CA ASP A 90 27.90 25.89 3.59
C ASP A 90 27.71 27.42 3.26
N GLN A 91 26.54 27.77 2.70
CA GLN A 91 26.21 29.17 2.37
C GLN A 91 25.99 30.03 3.62
N ILE A 92 25.39 29.48 4.69
CA ILE A 92 25.22 30.20 5.97
C ILE A 92 26.58 30.39 6.66
N GLU A 93 27.42 29.35 6.67
CA GLU A 93 28.77 29.39 7.26
C GLU A 93 29.62 30.48 6.61
N GLU A 94 29.68 30.50 5.26
CA GLU A 94 30.43 31.52 4.49
C GLU A 94 29.93 32.93 4.78
N ALA A 95 28.62 33.13 4.79
CA ALA A 95 28.02 34.45 5.04
C ALA A 95 28.21 34.89 6.51
N LEU A 96 28.07 33.95 7.48
CA LEU A 96 28.32 34.23 8.90
C LEU A 96 29.78 34.62 9.14
N GLU A 97 30.74 33.87 8.58
CA GLU A 97 32.15 34.18 8.70
C GLU A 97 32.49 35.55 8.11
N SER A 98 31.97 35.83 6.91
CA SER A 98 32.14 37.15 6.25
C SER A 98 31.59 38.27 7.12
N PHE A 99 30.37 38.10 7.66
CA PHE A 99 29.77 39.11 8.55
C PHE A 99 30.60 39.36 9.81
N LEU A 100 31.11 38.30 10.45
CA LEU A 100 31.92 38.42 11.66
C LEU A 100 33.25 39.15 11.38
N VAL A 101 33.89 38.81 10.26
CA VAL A 101 35.15 39.48 9.84
C VAL A 101 34.92 40.93 9.51
N GLU A 102 33.90 41.28 8.71
CA GLU A 102 33.62 42.67 8.28
C GLU A 102 33.25 43.56 9.45
N ASN A 103 32.57 43.02 10.48
CA ASN A 103 32.18 43.77 11.66
C ASN A 103 33.19 43.68 12.79
N ASN A 104 34.31 42.93 12.61
CA ASN A 104 35.36 42.69 13.61
C ASN A 104 34.75 42.10 14.92
N LEU A 105 33.87 41.12 14.81
CA LEU A 105 33.18 40.44 15.90
C LEU A 105 33.61 38.99 15.97
N ALA A 106 33.66 38.44 17.19
CA ALA A 106 33.64 37.00 17.42
C ALA A 106 32.19 36.51 17.51
N PHE A 107 31.95 35.20 17.34
CA PHE A 107 30.61 34.64 17.46
C PHE A 107 29.98 34.91 18.84
N GLU A 108 30.77 34.83 19.86
CA GLU A 108 30.37 35.08 21.26
C GLU A 108 29.88 36.53 21.49
N ASP A 109 30.39 37.51 20.67
CA ASP A 109 29.98 38.93 20.71
C ASP A 109 28.58 39.18 20.16
N LEU A 110 28.00 38.20 19.48
CA LEU A 110 26.59 38.26 18.98
C LEU A 110 25.59 38.13 20.13
N LYS A 111 25.94 37.50 21.25
CA LYS A 111 25.06 37.29 22.38
C LYS A 111 24.63 38.62 23.01
N ASN A 112 23.32 38.82 23.10
CA ASN A 112 22.67 40.07 23.55
C ASN A 112 22.94 41.28 22.65
N ASN A 113 23.51 41.09 21.47
CA ASN A 113 23.76 42.15 20.52
C ASN A 113 22.61 42.22 19.47
N THR A 114 21.51 42.87 19.85
CA THR A 114 20.30 42.93 19.02
C THR A 114 20.55 43.59 17.67
N GLU A 115 21.44 44.59 17.59
CA GLU A 115 21.76 45.31 16.34
C GLU A 115 22.53 44.40 15.38
N ALA A 116 23.60 43.77 15.85
CA ALA A 116 24.37 42.83 15.04
C ALA A 116 23.52 41.62 14.57
N LEU A 117 22.73 41.02 15.46
CA LEU A 117 21.87 39.92 15.10
C LEU A 117 20.76 40.29 14.11
N SER A 118 20.20 41.52 14.24
CA SER A 118 19.22 42.01 13.27
C SER A 118 19.84 42.28 11.90
N THR A 119 21.04 42.78 11.86
CA THR A 119 21.77 43.00 10.61
C THR A 119 22.16 41.68 9.94
N LEU A 120 22.67 40.75 10.72
CA LEU A 120 22.99 39.39 10.25
C LEU A 120 21.76 38.70 9.65
N GLN A 121 20.59 38.81 10.31
CA GLN A 121 19.35 38.28 9.76
C GLN A 121 18.99 38.91 8.39
N LEU A 122 19.19 40.20 8.22
CA LEU A 122 18.92 40.84 6.93
C LEU A 122 19.85 40.33 5.82
N GLU A 123 21.13 40.13 6.12
CA GLU A 123 22.09 39.57 5.17
C GLU A 123 21.75 38.09 4.81
N LEU A 124 21.41 37.28 5.79
CA LEU A 124 21.10 35.89 5.58
C LEU A 124 19.67 35.61 5.01
N TYR A 125 18.77 36.59 5.05
CA TYR A 125 17.41 36.44 4.60
C TYR A 125 17.28 35.87 3.18
N ASN A 126 18.03 36.46 2.23
CA ASN A 126 17.98 36.01 0.84
C ASN A 126 18.48 34.55 0.69
N THR A 127 19.49 34.17 1.45
CA THR A 127 20.03 32.82 1.44
C THR A 127 18.95 31.81 1.92
N VAL A 128 18.26 32.11 3.03
CA VAL A 128 17.15 31.27 3.53
C VAL A 128 16.01 31.20 2.50
N TYR A 129 15.62 32.35 1.96
CA TYR A 129 14.53 32.45 1.01
C TYR A 129 14.80 31.64 -0.28
N LEU A 130 16.00 31.74 -0.84
CA LEU A 130 16.38 31.00 -2.05
C LEU A 130 16.47 29.50 -1.79
N ASN A 131 17.07 29.07 -0.69
CA ASN A 131 17.15 27.64 -0.34
C ASN A 131 15.77 27.04 -0.07
N MET A 132 14.85 27.79 0.56
CA MET A 132 13.48 27.37 0.72
C MET A 132 12.77 27.09 -0.61
N GLN A 133 13.09 27.84 -1.68
CA GLN A 133 12.49 27.63 -3.00
C GLN A 133 13.13 26.47 -3.78
N LEU A 134 14.37 26.12 -3.49
CA LEU A 134 15.12 25.07 -4.20
C LEU A 134 14.82 23.67 -3.69
N ALA A 135 14.59 23.52 -2.41
CA ALA A 135 14.34 22.22 -1.78
C ALA A 135 12.84 21.89 -1.68
N PRO A 136 12.47 20.61 -1.72
CA PRO A 136 11.11 20.16 -1.43
C PRO A 136 10.83 20.24 0.08
N ASN A 137 10.09 21.24 0.56
CA ASN A 137 9.87 21.53 1.97
C ASN A 137 8.55 22.28 2.24
N SER A 138 8.16 22.41 3.50
CA SER A 138 7.09 23.29 3.98
C SER A 138 7.61 24.56 4.64
N GLY A 139 8.89 24.60 5.01
CA GLY A 139 9.58 25.73 5.58
C GLY A 139 11.09 25.54 5.61
N ALA A 140 11.83 26.63 5.74
CA ALA A 140 13.29 26.62 5.86
C ALA A 140 13.72 27.50 7.02
N PHE A 141 14.80 27.11 7.69
CA PHE A 141 15.28 27.82 8.86
C PHE A 141 16.80 27.74 8.99
N TYR A 142 17.34 28.74 9.65
CA TYR A 142 18.59 28.61 10.40
C TYR A 142 18.37 29.14 11.82
N ILE A 143 19.09 28.59 12.78
CA ILE A 143 19.06 28.97 14.18
C ILE A 143 20.48 28.94 14.69
N LEU A 144 20.91 30.04 15.29
CA LEU A 144 22.25 30.17 15.90
C LEU A 144 22.14 29.97 17.39
N ASP A 145 23.18 29.39 18.00
CA ASP A 145 23.30 29.23 19.46
C ASP A 145 23.65 30.57 20.12
N THR A 146 22.80 31.53 19.88
CA THR A 146 22.89 32.88 20.43
C THR A 146 21.48 33.50 20.57
N THR A 147 21.33 34.50 21.44
CA THR A 147 20.03 35.11 21.74
C THR A 147 20.19 36.62 21.96
N VAL A 148 19.13 37.38 21.66
CA VAL A 148 19.05 38.83 21.99
C VAL A 148 18.74 39.06 23.48
N ASN A 149 18.32 38.04 24.22
CA ASN A 149 17.86 38.15 25.60
C ASN A 149 18.34 36.98 26.48
N GLY A 150 19.65 36.80 26.58
CA GLY A 150 20.29 35.70 27.29
C GLY A 150 20.01 35.57 28.81
N GLN A 151 19.23 36.52 29.38
CA GLN A 151 18.85 36.45 30.82
C GLN A 151 17.44 35.89 31.03
N SER A 152 16.59 35.82 30.00
CA SER A 152 15.19 35.47 30.17
C SER A 152 14.90 33.97 30.04
N ASP A 153 15.43 33.31 29.04
CA ASP A 153 15.26 31.87 28.82
C ASP A 153 16.46 31.30 28.06
N PRO A 154 17.21 30.34 28.62
CA PRO A 154 18.38 29.75 27.97
C PRO A 154 18.04 28.93 26.71
N GLN A 155 16.77 28.59 26.51
CA GLN A 155 16.30 27.85 25.33
C GLN A 155 15.91 28.75 24.16
N LEU A 156 16.01 30.08 24.30
CA LEU A 156 15.72 31.02 23.22
C LEU A 156 16.95 31.21 22.35
N HIS A 157 16.77 31.04 21.04
CA HIS A 157 17.83 31.12 20.04
C HIS A 157 17.40 32.02 18.88
N ASN A 158 18.37 32.78 18.36
CA ASN A 158 18.15 33.69 17.27
C ASN A 158 18.29 32.99 15.91
N GLY A 159 17.48 33.42 14.93
CA GLY A 159 17.52 32.88 13.58
C GLY A 159 16.37 33.36 12.72
N ILE A 160 16.27 32.83 11.54
CA ILE A 160 15.13 33.02 10.63
C ILE A 160 14.46 31.69 10.38
N TYR A 161 13.12 31.68 10.46
CA TYR A 161 12.32 30.54 10.08
C TYR A 161 11.15 31.02 9.21
N LEU A 162 11.19 30.63 7.93
CA LEU A 162 10.20 30.93 6.91
C LEU A 162 9.29 29.73 6.69
N LYS A 163 8.00 29.97 6.53
CA LYS A 163 7.01 28.93 6.25
C LYS A 163 6.13 29.29 5.05
N TYR A 164 5.76 28.29 4.24
CA TYR A 164 4.72 28.47 3.23
C TYR A 164 3.34 28.54 3.89
N ILE A 165 2.54 29.54 3.52
CA ILE A 165 1.17 29.71 4.04
C ILE A 165 0.19 28.77 3.32
N ASN A 166 0.40 28.53 2.04
CA ASN A 166 -0.51 27.75 1.20
C ASN A 166 0.22 26.68 0.40
N LEU A 167 0.30 25.49 0.97
CA LEU A 167 0.90 24.32 0.32
C LEU A 167 0.03 23.69 -0.77
N TYR A 168 -1.26 24.07 -0.87
CA TYR A 168 -2.15 23.59 -1.94
C TYR A 168 -1.93 24.30 -3.28
N SER A 169 -1.19 25.41 -3.30
CA SER A 169 -0.94 26.16 -4.52
C SER A 169 0.17 25.47 -5.33
N GLU A 170 -0.16 24.97 -6.51
CA GLU A 170 0.82 24.42 -7.46
C GLU A 170 1.74 25.52 -8.04
N ASN A 171 1.38 26.78 -7.86
CA ASN A 171 2.13 27.91 -8.41
C ASN A 171 2.99 28.53 -7.32
N THR A 172 4.29 28.25 -7.34
CA THR A 172 5.28 28.78 -6.39
C THR A 172 5.32 30.31 -6.32
N VAL A 173 4.96 30.99 -7.42
CA VAL A 173 4.90 32.47 -7.49
C VAL A 173 3.77 33.03 -6.60
N ASN A 174 2.72 32.27 -6.35
CA ASN A 174 1.60 32.68 -5.50
C ASN A 174 1.67 32.11 -4.07
N ASN A 175 2.68 31.31 -3.76
CA ASN A 175 2.90 30.83 -2.39
C ASN A 175 3.39 31.97 -1.53
N LYS A 176 2.48 32.51 -0.72
CA LYS A 176 2.87 33.50 0.29
C LYS A 176 3.74 32.81 1.34
N ILE A 177 4.85 33.45 1.66
CA ILE A 177 5.76 33.03 2.71
C ILE A 177 5.46 33.90 3.94
N ALA A 178 5.42 33.25 5.09
CA ALA A 178 5.30 33.91 6.39
C ALA A 178 6.59 33.79 7.17
N LEU A 179 6.92 34.81 7.92
CA LEU A 179 7.94 34.76 8.95
C LEU A 179 7.34 34.11 10.21
N TYR A 180 7.86 32.94 10.59
CA TYR A 180 7.47 32.28 11.82
C TYR A 180 8.39 32.64 12.98
N ARG A 181 9.71 32.71 12.75
CA ARG A 181 10.72 33.24 13.67
C ARG A 181 11.63 34.21 12.94
N GLY A 182 12.00 35.26 13.63
CA GLY A 182 12.92 36.29 13.10
C GLY A 182 12.47 37.72 13.44
N SER A 183 13.35 38.68 13.16
CA SER A 183 13.17 40.08 13.51
C SER A 183 12.08 40.78 12.67
N PHE A 184 11.51 41.82 13.25
CA PHE A 184 10.58 42.68 12.51
C PHE A 184 11.25 43.32 11.27
N SER A 185 12.55 43.62 11.34
CA SER A 185 13.31 44.14 10.23
C SER A 185 13.35 43.19 9.04
N THR A 186 13.57 41.90 9.30
CA THR A 186 13.53 40.82 8.30
C THR A 186 12.16 40.71 7.63
N ALA A 187 11.07 40.81 8.41
CA ALA A 187 9.73 40.79 7.84
C ALA A 187 9.45 41.97 6.93
N LYS A 188 9.92 43.17 7.31
CA LYS A 188 9.77 44.41 6.54
C LYS A 188 10.56 44.36 5.24
N GLU A 189 11.82 43.91 5.30
CA GLU A 189 12.70 43.80 4.12
C GLU A 189 12.14 42.79 3.11
N GLY A 190 11.76 41.62 3.59
CA GLY A 190 11.21 40.57 2.74
C GLY A 190 9.74 40.79 2.32
N ASN A 191 9.10 41.88 2.76
CA ASN A 191 7.64 42.07 2.61
C ASN A 191 6.83 40.84 3.00
N LEU A 192 7.23 40.23 4.10
CA LEU A 192 6.65 38.99 4.62
C LEU A 192 5.43 39.27 5.48
N THR A 193 4.48 38.35 5.49
CA THR A 193 3.44 38.30 6.49
C THR A 193 3.95 37.59 7.75
N PHE A 194 3.44 37.95 8.92
CA PHE A 194 3.73 37.22 10.12
C PHE A 194 2.87 35.96 10.21
N HIS A 195 3.49 34.85 10.62
CA HIS A 195 2.76 33.65 10.99
C HIS A 195 1.96 33.90 12.28
N SER A 196 0.86 33.18 12.49
CA SER A 196 0.01 33.34 13.70
C SER A 196 0.77 33.08 15.01
N GLY A 197 1.73 32.15 14.98
CA GLY A 197 2.62 31.87 16.11
C GLY A 197 3.96 32.61 16.04
N TRP A 198 4.04 33.79 15.40
CA TRP A 198 5.30 34.50 15.26
C TRP A 198 5.92 34.92 16.59
N SER A 199 7.22 34.79 16.68
CA SER A 199 8.08 35.31 17.72
C SER A 199 9.42 35.75 17.15
N ASN A 200 10.13 36.64 17.84
CA ASN A 200 11.45 37.08 17.38
C ASN A 200 12.52 35.97 17.46
N GLU A 201 12.40 35.09 18.42
CA GLU A 201 13.37 34.02 18.66
C GLU A 201 12.65 32.66 18.73
N MET A 202 13.39 31.61 18.51
CA MET A 202 12.88 30.25 18.59
C MET A 202 13.23 29.62 19.93
N LYS A 203 12.24 29.04 20.58
CA LYS A 203 12.47 28.15 21.70
C LYS A 203 12.71 26.74 21.18
N THR A 204 13.88 26.20 21.41
CA THR A 204 14.29 24.90 20.90
C THR A 204 15.29 24.22 21.82
N ASP A 205 15.27 22.91 21.80
CA ASP A 205 16.21 22.00 22.44
C ASP A 205 17.20 21.36 21.45
N PHE A 206 17.24 21.82 20.19
CA PHE A 206 18.14 21.28 19.17
C PHE A 206 19.61 21.24 19.64
N PHE A 207 20.04 22.20 20.43
CA PHE A 207 21.42 22.30 20.90
C PHE A 207 21.73 21.33 22.04
N ASP A 208 20.75 20.83 22.77
CA ASP A 208 20.95 19.89 23.88
C ASP A 208 21.49 18.53 23.39
N SER A 209 21.15 18.15 22.15
CA SER A 209 21.57 16.88 21.54
C SER A 209 22.55 17.03 20.36
N CYS A 210 22.80 18.26 19.89
CA CYS A 210 23.51 18.55 18.65
C CYS A 210 24.88 17.85 18.57
N GLU A 211 25.72 17.98 19.60
CA GLU A 211 27.04 17.36 19.61
C GLU A 211 27.00 15.83 19.57
N SER A 212 25.98 15.23 20.19
CA SER A 212 25.81 13.77 20.18
C SER A 212 25.20 13.26 18.85
N GLU A 213 24.37 14.05 18.20
CA GLU A 213 23.73 13.71 16.92
C GLU A 213 24.68 13.84 15.73
N PHE A 214 25.54 14.86 15.72
CA PHE A 214 26.53 15.08 14.67
C PHE A 214 27.88 14.44 14.98
N THR A 215 27.85 13.15 15.34
CA THR A 215 29.08 12.36 15.48
C THR A 215 29.77 12.16 14.13
N LYS A 216 31.04 11.73 14.17
CA LYS A 216 31.84 11.50 12.98
C LYS A 216 31.14 10.59 11.95
N GLY A 217 30.82 11.15 10.78
CA GLY A 217 30.12 10.44 9.68
C GLY A 217 28.62 10.70 9.59
N THR A 218 28.05 11.51 10.51
CA THR A 218 26.68 12.01 10.37
C THR A 218 26.70 13.41 9.78
N TYR A 219 26.15 13.58 8.60
CA TYR A 219 26.12 14.86 7.88
C TYR A 219 24.82 15.62 8.07
N TYR A 220 23.73 14.91 8.28
CA TYR A 220 22.42 15.49 8.57
C TYR A 220 21.64 14.64 9.55
N VAL A 221 20.65 15.24 10.16
CA VAL A 221 19.73 14.58 11.09
C VAL A 221 18.31 14.74 10.55
N LEU A 222 17.52 13.65 10.58
CA LEU A 222 16.08 13.69 10.44
C LEU A 222 15.47 13.54 11.84
N SER A 223 14.71 14.58 12.26
CA SER A 223 14.02 14.52 13.56
C SER A 223 12.88 13.51 13.57
N PRO A 224 12.48 13.00 14.74
CA PRO A 224 11.13 12.45 14.89
C PRO A 224 10.07 13.50 14.55
N THR A 225 8.81 13.07 14.45
CA THR A 225 7.69 14.00 14.31
C THR A 225 7.50 14.77 15.61
N VAL A 226 7.54 16.10 15.53
CA VAL A 226 7.38 17.00 16.69
C VAL A 226 6.26 18.01 16.44
N ASP A 227 5.62 18.46 17.51
CA ASP A 227 4.67 19.56 17.44
C ASP A 227 5.44 20.89 17.27
N ILE A 228 4.98 21.72 16.33
CA ILE A 228 5.59 23.04 16.12
C ILE A 228 5.03 24.00 17.18
N PRO A 229 5.88 24.62 18.01
CA PRO A 229 5.44 25.49 19.09
C PRO A 229 4.50 26.61 18.61
N ASP A 230 3.52 26.96 19.43
CA ASP A 230 2.51 28.02 19.15
C ASP A 230 1.69 27.80 17.88
N THR A 231 1.62 26.55 17.41
CA THR A 231 0.82 26.14 16.24
C THR A 231 0.07 24.83 16.54
N TRP A 232 -0.80 24.44 15.63
CA TRP A 232 -1.44 23.12 15.60
C TRP A 232 -0.77 22.17 14.60
N GLU A 233 0.39 22.57 14.04
CA GLU A 233 1.11 21.84 13.03
C GLU A 233 2.12 20.88 13.68
N ARG A 234 2.36 19.76 12.99
CA ARG A 234 3.40 18.81 13.30
C ARG A 234 4.33 18.70 12.11
N ALA A 235 5.62 18.51 12.39
CA ALA A 235 6.63 18.42 11.35
C ALA A 235 7.77 17.49 11.73
N ARG A 236 8.56 17.13 10.73
CA ARG A 236 9.93 16.64 10.85
C ARG A 236 10.88 17.70 10.34
N TYR A 237 12.06 17.71 10.90
CA TYR A 237 13.13 18.58 10.48
C TYR A 237 14.26 17.78 9.87
N VAL A 238 14.70 18.17 8.68
CA VAL A 238 15.98 17.74 8.07
C VAL A 238 16.94 18.85 8.28
N TYR A 239 17.94 18.65 9.15
CA TYR A 239 18.85 19.72 9.52
C TYR A 239 20.29 19.24 9.59
N THR A 240 21.21 20.21 9.46
CA THR A 240 22.66 20.04 9.47
C THR A 240 23.28 21.11 10.38
N PRO A 241 24.44 20.86 11.00
CA PRO A 241 25.08 21.84 11.85
C PRO A 241 25.63 23.01 11.00
N ILE A 242 25.64 24.18 11.60
CA ILE A 242 26.41 25.34 11.13
C ILE A 242 27.67 25.40 11.98
N ARG A 243 28.84 25.51 11.36
CA ARG A 243 30.14 25.50 12.05
C ARG A 243 30.85 26.82 11.92
N ASP A 244 31.62 27.16 12.95
CA ASP A 244 32.55 28.27 12.88
C ASP A 244 33.90 27.84 12.24
N ALA A 245 34.78 28.81 12.00
CA ALA A 245 36.11 28.55 11.46
C ALA A 245 37.01 27.62 12.32
N ARG A 246 36.59 27.29 13.53
CA ARG A 246 37.26 26.37 14.47
C ARG A 246 36.59 24.99 14.51
N ASP A 247 35.63 24.74 13.62
CA ASP A 247 34.85 23.51 13.56
C ASP A 247 33.90 23.28 14.74
N ASN A 248 33.59 24.34 15.53
CA ASN A 248 32.59 24.25 16.60
C ASN A 248 31.18 24.42 16.00
N ILE A 249 30.22 23.69 16.54
CA ILE A 249 28.80 23.86 16.15
C ILE A 249 28.29 25.16 16.79
N VAL A 250 27.94 26.14 15.96
CA VAL A 250 27.43 27.44 16.38
C VAL A 250 25.96 27.65 15.98
N GLY A 251 25.39 26.69 15.28
CA GLY A 251 24.02 26.75 14.84
C GLY A 251 23.58 25.48 14.13
N VAL A 252 22.33 25.48 13.68
CA VAL A 252 21.76 24.48 12.80
C VAL A 252 20.94 25.16 11.69
N CYS A 253 20.89 24.58 10.51
CA CYS A 253 20.01 25.01 9.45
C CYS A 253 19.37 23.82 8.75
N GLY A 254 18.26 24.04 8.09
CA GLY A 254 17.58 22.98 7.39
C GLY A 254 16.17 23.30 6.95
N PHE A 255 15.40 22.24 6.77
CA PHE A 255 14.08 22.30 6.18
C PHE A 255 13.05 21.61 7.05
N GLU A 256 11.85 22.18 7.05
CA GLU A 256 10.66 21.60 7.65
C GLU A 256 9.88 20.78 6.63
N ILE A 257 9.42 19.61 7.04
CA ILE A 257 8.46 18.78 6.29
C ILE A 257 7.27 18.56 7.23
N ASN A 258 6.23 19.40 7.11
CA ASN A 258 5.06 19.26 7.94
C ASN A 258 4.09 18.19 7.41
N ASP A 259 3.13 17.81 8.24
CA ASP A 259 2.16 16.74 7.92
C ASP A 259 1.38 17.05 6.64
N LEU A 260 1.02 18.32 6.39
CA LEU A 260 0.31 18.71 5.19
C LEU A 260 1.19 18.56 3.94
N TYR A 261 2.45 18.98 4.02
CA TYR A 261 3.39 18.81 2.91
C TYR A 261 3.61 17.32 2.60
N PHE A 262 3.82 16.50 3.62
CA PHE A 262 3.95 15.05 3.48
C PHE A 262 2.72 14.45 2.80
N GLN A 263 1.51 14.83 3.23
CA GLN A 263 0.25 14.38 2.64
C GLN A 263 0.13 14.74 1.16
N LEU A 264 0.54 15.94 0.76
CA LEU A 264 0.42 16.41 -0.62
C LEU A 264 1.49 15.78 -1.54
N SER A 265 2.71 15.62 -1.04
CA SER A 265 3.86 15.12 -1.81
C SER A 265 3.94 13.60 -1.87
N LYS A 266 3.54 12.87 -0.82
CA LYS A 266 3.71 11.41 -0.66
C LYS A 266 2.44 10.62 -0.96
N LYS A 267 1.81 10.88 -2.09
CA LYS A 267 0.63 10.12 -2.53
C LYS A 267 1.02 8.70 -2.91
N ALA A 268 0.25 7.73 -2.42
CA ALA A 268 0.40 6.32 -2.74
C ALA A 268 -0.89 5.81 -3.40
N ASN A 269 -0.84 5.57 -4.68
CA ASN A 269 -1.97 5.09 -5.45
C ASN A 269 -1.54 3.90 -6.31
N ASP A 270 -2.34 2.86 -6.32
CA ASP A 270 -2.17 1.73 -7.22
C ASP A 270 -3.38 1.57 -8.13
N SER A 271 -3.16 1.25 -9.42
CA SER A 271 -4.23 1.08 -10.40
C SER A 271 -5.17 -0.09 -10.08
N LYS A 272 -4.70 -1.08 -9.31
CA LYS A 272 -5.47 -2.30 -8.96
C LYS A 272 -6.03 -2.23 -7.55
N LEU A 273 -5.24 -1.68 -6.59
CA LEU A 273 -5.60 -1.63 -5.18
C LEU A 273 -6.33 -0.35 -4.80
N GLY A 274 -6.28 0.68 -5.66
CA GLY A 274 -6.86 1.99 -5.39
C GLY A 274 -5.95 2.88 -4.53
N GLN A 275 -6.55 3.75 -3.73
CA GLN A 275 -5.82 4.65 -2.85
C GLN A 275 -5.26 3.88 -1.65
N LEU A 276 -3.94 3.99 -1.45
CA LEU A 276 -3.22 3.40 -0.33
C LEU A 276 -2.89 4.46 0.71
N VAL A 277 -2.78 4.03 1.95
CA VAL A 277 -2.32 4.86 3.06
C VAL A 277 -0.84 4.59 3.24
N GLY A 278 -0.01 5.60 2.94
CA GLY A 278 1.42 5.57 3.16
C GLY A 278 1.79 6.34 4.42
N ALA A 279 2.77 5.85 5.16
CA ALA A 279 3.26 6.49 6.37
C ALA A 279 4.77 6.34 6.52
N LEU A 280 5.38 7.35 7.16
CA LEU A 280 6.73 7.30 7.70
C LEU A 280 6.62 7.38 9.22
N LEU A 281 6.86 6.26 9.88
CA LEU A 281 6.69 6.09 11.33
C LEU A 281 8.02 6.24 12.04
N ASP A 282 7.99 6.86 13.22
CA ASP A 282 9.12 6.90 14.14
C ASP A 282 9.34 5.51 14.76
N GLU A 283 10.59 5.10 14.91
CA GLU A 283 10.94 3.85 15.57
C GLU A 283 11.09 4.08 17.09
N ASP A 284 10.04 4.57 17.72
CA ASP A 284 10.00 4.68 19.17
C ASP A 284 9.16 3.52 19.73
N GLN A 285 9.76 2.77 20.69
CA GLN A 285 9.12 1.58 21.26
C GLN A 285 7.94 1.91 22.19
N GLU A 286 7.81 3.16 22.62
CA GLU A 286 6.82 3.58 23.60
C GLU A 286 5.67 4.38 23.00
N SER A 287 5.83 4.98 21.80
CA SER A 287 4.79 5.80 21.19
C SER A 287 4.69 5.57 19.67
N PHE A 288 3.47 5.39 19.20
CA PHE A 288 3.19 5.39 17.77
C PHE A 288 3.11 6.82 17.27
N SER A 289 4.17 7.29 16.63
CA SER A 289 4.23 8.61 16.00
C SER A 289 4.66 8.48 14.55
N GLY A 290 4.21 9.40 13.72
CA GLY A 290 4.60 9.38 12.32
C GLY A 290 3.80 10.36 11.46
N GLN A 291 4.22 10.47 10.20
CA GLN A 291 3.53 11.25 9.18
C GLN A 291 2.79 10.33 8.21
N PHE A 292 1.56 10.71 7.87
CA PHE A 292 0.69 9.95 6.98
C PHE A 292 0.36 10.77 5.73
N ASN A 293 0.18 10.08 4.61
CA ASN A 293 -0.32 10.72 3.39
C ASN A 293 -1.82 11.04 3.40
N SER A 294 -2.46 10.94 4.57
CA SER A 294 -3.88 11.26 4.78
C SER A 294 -4.10 11.75 6.20
N ASN A 295 -4.71 12.94 6.33
CA ASN A 295 -5.03 13.56 7.64
C ASN A 295 -5.92 12.69 8.53
N ARG A 296 -6.66 11.74 7.95
CA ARG A 296 -7.54 10.85 8.69
C ARG A 296 -6.79 9.99 9.71
N TYR A 297 -5.52 9.73 9.47
CA TYR A 297 -4.68 8.84 10.29
C TYR A 297 -3.65 9.59 11.13
N ASN A 298 -3.60 10.92 11.03
CA ASN A 298 -2.76 11.74 11.91
C ASN A 298 -3.38 11.74 13.31
N THR A 299 -2.77 11.01 14.23
CA THR A 299 -3.21 10.95 15.62
C THR A 299 -2.32 11.86 16.45
N SER A 300 -2.93 12.64 17.33
CA SER A 300 -2.22 13.52 18.27
C SER A 300 -1.78 12.80 19.55
N SER A 301 -2.17 11.54 19.75
CA SER A 301 -1.78 10.73 20.91
C SER A 301 -1.39 9.31 20.46
N SER A 302 -0.24 8.86 20.96
CA SER A 302 0.31 7.53 20.72
C SER A 302 -0.55 6.37 21.22
N ASP A 303 -1.50 6.62 22.10
CA ASP A 303 -2.29 5.58 22.78
C ASP A 303 -3.42 4.99 21.90
N ASP A 304 -3.71 5.61 20.76
CA ASP A 304 -4.88 5.28 19.96
C ASP A 304 -4.62 4.25 18.85
N VAL A 305 -3.37 3.91 18.56
CA VAL A 305 -3.03 2.98 17.47
C VAL A 305 -2.44 1.69 18.00
N LYS A 306 -3.13 0.57 17.77
CA LYS A 306 -2.62 -0.77 18.10
C LYS A 306 -2.05 -1.45 16.88
N ILE A 307 -0.78 -1.81 16.95
CA ILE A 307 -0.11 -2.56 15.89
C ILE A 307 -0.08 -4.04 16.25
N SER A 308 -0.54 -4.89 15.34
CA SER A 308 -0.44 -6.34 15.50
C SER A 308 0.08 -6.99 14.22
N LYS A 309 1.02 -7.92 14.35
CA LYS A 309 1.50 -8.73 13.23
C LYS A 309 0.59 -9.94 13.04
N ARG A 310 0.10 -10.14 11.83
CA ARG A 310 -0.74 -11.26 11.45
C ARG A 310 -0.14 -11.97 10.24
N ASN A 311 0.53 -13.11 10.46
CA ASN A 311 1.25 -13.87 9.42
C ASN A 311 2.25 -12.95 8.68
N ASP A 312 1.97 -12.67 7.39
CA ASP A 312 2.79 -11.87 6.49
C ASP A 312 2.29 -10.42 6.32
N SER A 313 1.43 -9.94 7.22
CA SER A 313 0.87 -8.59 7.19
C SER A 313 0.91 -7.94 8.57
N THR A 314 0.92 -6.61 8.57
CA THR A 314 0.78 -5.78 9.77
C THR A 314 -0.62 -5.18 9.78
N VAL A 315 -1.31 -5.26 10.89
CA VAL A 315 -2.63 -4.66 11.10
C VAL A 315 -2.46 -3.46 12.02
N PHE A 316 -2.94 -2.32 11.56
CA PHE A 316 -2.98 -1.05 12.27
C PHE A 316 -4.43 -0.77 12.66
N ASP A 317 -4.71 -0.71 13.94
CA ASP A 317 -6.04 -0.43 14.48
C ASP A 317 -6.06 1.00 15.02
N PHE A 318 -6.69 1.91 14.28
CA PHE A 318 -6.85 3.32 14.63
C PHE A 318 -8.10 3.58 15.48
N GLY A 319 -8.71 2.55 16.04
CA GLY A 319 -9.95 2.67 16.80
C GLY A 319 -11.19 2.91 15.92
N SER A 320 -11.14 3.88 15.02
CA SER A 320 -12.23 4.19 14.07
C SER A 320 -12.20 3.28 12.84
N GLU A 321 -11.02 2.84 12.41
CA GLU A 321 -10.81 2.01 11.23
C GLU A 321 -9.58 1.14 11.40
N LYS A 322 -9.62 -0.05 10.77
CA LYS A 322 -8.47 -0.96 10.68
C LYS A 322 -7.87 -0.91 9.30
N CYS A 323 -6.56 -0.85 9.26
CA CYS A 323 -5.78 -0.94 8.04
C CYS A 323 -4.91 -2.20 8.06
N ILE A 324 -4.75 -2.82 6.89
CA ILE A 324 -3.91 -4.00 6.69
C ILE A 324 -2.84 -3.61 5.68
N GLY A 325 -1.58 -3.87 6.00
CA GLY A 325 -0.47 -3.46 5.16
C GLY A 325 0.82 -4.21 5.41
N LYS A 326 1.87 -3.63 4.88
CA LYS A 326 3.26 -4.09 5.03
C LYS A 326 4.11 -2.94 5.55
N THR A 327 5.22 -3.28 6.17
CA THR A 327 6.17 -2.34 6.74
C THR A 327 7.60 -2.69 6.33
N GLN A 328 8.42 -1.67 6.15
CA GLN A 328 9.85 -1.80 5.88
C GLN A 328 10.62 -0.77 6.69
N SER A 329 11.67 -1.20 7.39
CA SER A 329 12.57 -0.29 8.09
C SER A 329 13.56 0.31 7.10
N ILE A 330 13.79 1.63 7.22
CA ILE A 330 14.79 2.38 6.45
C ILE A 330 15.64 3.20 7.38
N LYS A 331 16.86 3.52 6.93
CA LYS A 331 17.78 4.39 7.67
C LYS A 331 17.89 5.72 6.95
N LEU A 332 17.47 6.80 7.61
CA LEU A 332 17.59 8.18 7.11
C LEU A 332 18.47 8.97 8.09
N GLY A 333 19.57 9.48 7.59
CA GLY A 333 20.59 10.09 8.45
C GLY A 333 21.15 9.11 9.48
N ASN A 334 21.06 9.48 10.75
CA ASN A 334 21.53 8.67 11.88
C ASN A 334 20.45 7.80 12.54
N ARG A 335 19.20 7.89 12.09
CA ARG A 335 18.04 7.21 12.72
C ARG A 335 17.39 6.19 11.80
N THR A 336 16.73 5.23 12.41
CA THR A 336 15.90 4.24 11.71
C THR A 336 14.43 4.64 11.80
N PHE A 337 13.73 4.51 10.68
CA PHE A 337 12.31 4.77 10.56
C PHE A 337 11.62 3.57 9.94
N THR A 338 10.32 3.47 10.13
CA THR A 338 9.51 2.43 9.50
C THR A 338 8.58 3.05 8.46
N VAL A 339 8.77 2.69 7.20
CA VAL A 339 7.82 2.99 6.13
C VAL A 339 6.70 1.97 6.19
N ALA A 340 5.47 2.43 6.19
CA ALA A 340 4.29 1.59 6.12
C ALA A 340 3.46 1.93 4.89
N LEU A 341 2.97 0.89 4.21
CA LEU A 341 1.99 1.02 3.13
C LEU A 341 0.83 0.09 3.42
N MET A 342 -0.37 0.65 3.49
CA MET A 342 -1.54 -0.07 3.96
C MET A 342 -2.80 0.31 3.19
N MET A 343 -3.80 -0.55 3.27
CA MET A 343 -5.15 -0.30 2.78
C MET A 343 -6.16 -0.53 3.89
N THR A 344 -7.34 0.05 3.78
CA THR A 344 -8.40 -0.19 4.74
C THR A 344 -8.87 -1.65 4.69
N GLU A 345 -9.30 -2.18 5.82
CA GLU A 345 -9.82 -3.56 5.90
C GLU A 345 -11.00 -3.76 4.95
N SER A 346 -11.81 -2.72 4.75
CA SER A 346 -12.93 -2.75 3.81
C SER A 346 -12.47 -2.91 2.36
N GLN A 347 -11.43 -2.19 1.93
CA GLN A 347 -10.82 -2.33 0.60
C GLN A 347 -10.19 -3.71 0.43
N TYR A 348 -9.44 -4.17 1.43
CA TYR A 348 -8.83 -5.49 1.44
C TYR A 348 -9.87 -6.61 1.25
N ASN A 349 -10.94 -6.58 2.04
CA ASN A 349 -12.03 -7.56 1.95
C ASN A 349 -12.78 -7.47 0.61
N ALA A 350 -12.93 -6.26 0.04
CA ALA A 350 -13.51 -6.08 -1.29
C ALA A 350 -12.67 -6.74 -2.39
N GLN A 351 -11.35 -6.59 -2.35
CA GLN A 351 -10.42 -7.22 -3.30
C GLN A 351 -10.47 -8.75 -3.21
N ILE A 352 -10.49 -9.30 -1.99
CA ILE A 352 -10.61 -10.75 -1.78
C ILE A 352 -11.94 -11.26 -2.33
N ARG A 353 -13.04 -10.58 -2.04
CA ARG A 353 -14.37 -10.97 -2.52
C ARG A 353 -14.46 -10.94 -4.05
N GLU A 354 -13.92 -9.91 -4.68
CA GLU A 354 -13.87 -9.81 -6.15
C GLU A 354 -13.11 -11.01 -6.76
N GLY A 355 -11.97 -11.37 -6.20
CA GLY A 355 -11.23 -12.55 -6.62
C GLY A 355 -12.00 -13.87 -6.43
N GLN A 356 -12.69 -14.03 -5.29
CA GLN A 356 -13.54 -15.20 -5.03
C GLN A 356 -14.72 -15.28 -6.00
N MET A 357 -15.37 -14.17 -6.33
CA MET A 357 -16.45 -14.12 -7.32
C MET A 357 -15.97 -14.50 -8.74
N LYS A 358 -14.79 -14.03 -9.15
CA LYS A 358 -14.19 -14.44 -10.43
C LYS A 358 -13.91 -15.94 -10.46
N THR A 359 -13.38 -16.49 -9.39
CA THR A 359 -13.12 -17.95 -9.28
C THR A 359 -14.41 -18.75 -9.32
N ALA A 360 -15.44 -18.34 -8.58
CA ALA A 360 -16.77 -18.99 -8.61
C ALA A 360 -17.40 -18.92 -9.99
N GLY A 361 -17.28 -17.79 -10.71
CA GLY A 361 -17.75 -17.64 -12.09
C GLY A 361 -17.07 -18.61 -13.07
N ILE A 362 -15.77 -18.82 -12.93
CA ILE A 362 -14.99 -19.77 -13.74
C ILE A 362 -15.47 -21.20 -13.48
N ILE A 363 -15.64 -21.58 -12.22
CA ILE A 363 -16.14 -22.91 -11.84
C ILE A 363 -17.53 -23.15 -12.42
N LEU A 364 -18.44 -22.18 -12.30
CA LEU A 364 -19.77 -22.25 -12.88
C LEU A 364 -19.75 -22.43 -14.39
N PHE A 365 -18.90 -21.68 -15.09
CA PHE A 365 -18.74 -21.78 -16.54
C PHE A 365 -18.26 -23.18 -16.95
N VAL A 366 -17.26 -23.73 -16.28
CA VAL A 366 -16.75 -25.10 -16.54
C VAL A 366 -17.85 -26.17 -16.35
N ILE A 367 -18.66 -26.04 -15.27
CA ILE A 367 -19.78 -26.92 -15.00
C ILE A 367 -20.80 -26.85 -16.15
N LEU A 368 -21.12 -25.65 -16.65
CA LEU A 368 -22.08 -25.42 -17.72
C LEU A 368 -21.61 -26.02 -19.05
N VAL A 369 -20.32 -25.87 -19.38
CA VAL A 369 -19.72 -26.49 -20.56
C VAL A 369 -19.74 -28.01 -20.45
N ALA A 370 -19.41 -28.58 -19.29
CA ALA A 370 -19.45 -30.01 -19.04
C ALA A 370 -20.87 -30.57 -19.19
N LEU A 371 -21.89 -29.90 -18.64
CA LEU A 371 -23.28 -30.26 -18.79
C LEU A 371 -23.74 -30.23 -20.24
N THR A 372 -23.40 -29.15 -20.97
CA THR A 372 -23.75 -29.00 -22.41
C THR A 372 -23.12 -30.14 -23.22
N TYR A 373 -21.87 -30.47 -22.94
CA TYR A 373 -21.17 -31.59 -23.58
C TYR A 373 -21.86 -32.92 -23.28
N CYS A 374 -22.22 -33.18 -22.03
CA CYS A 374 -22.96 -34.39 -21.61
C CYS A 374 -24.33 -34.51 -22.33
N LEU A 375 -25.06 -33.40 -22.43
CA LEU A 375 -26.34 -33.38 -23.16
C LEU A 375 -26.17 -33.65 -24.65
N PHE A 376 -25.14 -33.05 -25.25
CA PHE A 376 -24.81 -33.29 -26.67
C PHE A 376 -24.48 -34.74 -26.93
N MET A 377 -23.64 -35.34 -26.07
CA MET A 377 -23.25 -36.76 -26.17
C MET A 377 -24.45 -37.71 -25.96
N SER A 378 -25.30 -37.37 -24.99
CA SER A 378 -26.55 -38.14 -24.74
C SER A 378 -27.42 -38.17 -25.97
N LYS A 379 -27.70 -36.99 -26.59
CA LYS A 379 -28.55 -36.90 -27.80
C LYS A 379 -27.93 -37.57 -29.01
N LYS A 380 -26.62 -37.45 -29.21
CA LYS A 380 -25.95 -37.95 -30.43
C LYS A 380 -25.66 -39.45 -30.39
N TYR A 381 -25.45 -40.03 -29.22
CA TYR A 381 -25.02 -41.43 -29.12
C TYR A 381 -25.98 -42.30 -28.32
N VAL A 382 -26.61 -41.84 -27.27
CA VAL A 382 -27.49 -42.64 -26.42
C VAL A 382 -28.89 -42.76 -27.05
N ALA A 383 -29.44 -41.63 -27.52
CA ALA A 383 -30.79 -41.63 -28.11
C ALA A 383 -30.93 -42.53 -29.34
N PRO A 384 -29.98 -42.58 -30.32
CA PRO A 384 -30.05 -43.50 -31.44
C PRO A 384 -29.95 -44.97 -31.04
N ILE A 385 -29.18 -45.26 -29.95
CA ILE A 385 -29.07 -46.63 -29.44
C ILE A 385 -30.38 -47.05 -28.80
N LEU A 386 -30.96 -46.20 -27.93
CA LEU A 386 -32.26 -46.47 -27.31
C LEU A 386 -33.36 -46.62 -28.33
N ARG A 387 -33.41 -45.78 -29.41
CA ARG A 387 -34.36 -45.91 -30.51
C ARG A 387 -34.19 -47.24 -31.22
N LYS A 388 -32.97 -47.71 -31.46
CA LYS A 388 -32.71 -49.02 -32.03
C LYS A 388 -33.11 -50.17 -31.10
N ILE A 389 -32.92 -50.03 -29.81
CA ILE A 389 -33.35 -50.99 -28.82
C ILE A 389 -34.87 -51.03 -28.72
N ASP A 390 -35.55 -49.88 -28.74
CA ASP A 390 -37.00 -49.80 -28.73
C ASP A 390 -37.56 -50.34 -30.07
N GLN A 391 -36.90 -50.12 -31.19
CA GLN A 391 -37.28 -50.75 -32.47
C GLN A 391 -37.17 -52.29 -32.41
N VAL A 392 -36.11 -52.80 -31.79
CA VAL A 392 -35.93 -54.24 -31.58
C VAL A 392 -37.01 -54.79 -30.60
N LYS A 393 -37.38 -53.98 -29.59
CA LYS A 393 -38.42 -54.37 -28.61
C LYS A 393 -39.85 -54.31 -29.19
N CYS A 394 -40.08 -53.40 -30.13
CA CYS A 394 -41.39 -53.24 -30.76
C CYS A 394 -41.62 -54.14 -32.00
N SER A 395 -40.58 -54.74 -32.58
CA SER A 395 -40.69 -55.70 -33.66
C SER A 395 -41.06 -57.10 -33.22
N GLY A 396 -41.84 -57.23 -32.14
CA GLY A 396 -42.73 -58.31 -31.70
C GLY A 396 -42.57 -59.71 -32.28
N GLU A 397 -41.41 -60.25 -32.45
CA GLU A 397 -41.20 -61.68 -32.61
C GLU A 397 -41.00 -62.33 -31.25
N HIS A 398 -42.09 -62.90 -30.77
CA HIS A 398 -42.09 -63.80 -29.62
C HIS A 398 -41.37 -65.10 -29.98
N GLY A 399 -40.26 -65.32 -29.33
CA GLY A 399 -39.68 -66.66 -29.32
C GLY A 399 -38.23 -66.70 -29.77
N GLY A 400 -37.37 -66.57 -28.82
CA GLY A 400 -35.97 -66.87 -28.92
C GLY A 400 -35.17 -66.08 -27.89
N GLN A 401 -34.54 -66.76 -26.98
CA GLN A 401 -33.47 -66.14 -26.23
C GLN A 401 -32.56 -65.44 -27.19
N LEU A 402 -32.56 -64.11 -27.22
CA LEU A 402 -31.56 -63.29 -27.92
C LEU A 402 -30.28 -63.53 -27.18
N LYS A 403 -29.56 -64.62 -27.53
CA LYS A 403 -28.17 -64.86 -27.17
C LYS A 403 -27.26 -63.98 -28.00
N ILE A 404 -27.50 -62.71 -27.96
CA ILE A 404 -26.54 -61.75 -28.46
C ILE A 404 -25.78 -61.25 -27.22
N ARG A 405 -24.72 -61.97 -26.89
CA ARG A 405 -23.83 -61.71 -25.76
C ARG A 405 -23.40 -60.26 -25.68
N GLU A 406 -23.24 -59.59 -26.85
CA GLU A 406 -22.88 -58.16 -26.95
C GLU A 406 -24.02 -57.20 -26.59
N ILE A 407 -25.28 -57.60 -26.71
CA ILE A 407 -26.41 -56.80 -26.30
C ILE A 407 -26.66 -56.95 -24.83
N ASP A 408 -26.53 -58.14 -24.29
CA ASP A 408 -26.64 -58.39 -22.84
C ASP A 408 -25.49 -57.73 -22.09
N ASP A 409 -24.24 -57.81 -22.61
CA ASP A 409 -23.10 -57.06 -22.06
C ASP A 409 -23.29 -55.51 -22.22
N LEU A 410 -24.01 -55.06 -23.26
CA LEU A 410 -24.33 -53.65 -23.43
C LEU A 410 -25.43 -53.22 -22.42
N PHE A 411 -26.43 -54.05 -22.18
CA PHE A 411 -27.47 -53.77 -21.18
C PHE A 411 -26.90 -53.76 -19.75
N ASP A 412 -26.09 -54.72 -19.41
CA ASP A 412 -25.38 -54.75 -18.12
C ASP A 412 -24.42 -53.54 -18.00
N TYR A 413 -23.71 -53.20 -19.05
CA TYR A 413 -22.86 -52.02 -19.08
C TYR A 413 -23.65 -50.73 -19.01
N LEU A 414 -24.80 -50.61 -19.70
CA LEU A 414 -25.69 -49.45 -19.61
C LEU A 414 -26.31 -49.33 -18.23
N ALA A 415 -26.72 -50.44 -17.62
CA ALA A 415 -27.25 -50.49 -16.25
C ALA A 415 -26.17 -50.06 -15.22
N GLN A 416 -24.96 -50.58 -15.33
CA GLN A 416 -23.82 -50.15 -14.49
C GLN A 416 -23.47 -48.70 -14.72
N ARG A 417 -23.54 -48.23 -15.97
CA ARG A 417 -23.27 -46.84 -16.31
C ARG A 417 -24.34 -45.89 -15.80
N ASP A 418 -25.60 -46.29 -15.87
CA ASP A 418 -26.70 -45.48 -15.40
C ASP A 418 -26.63 -45.30 -13.88
N VAL A 419 -26.19 -46.33 -13.15
CA VAL A 419 -25.91 -46.26 -11.71
C VAL A 419 -24.73 -45.31 -11.45
N ALA A 420 -23.63 -45.40 -12.21
CA ALA A 420 -22.49 -44.49 -12.08
C ALA A 420 -22.80 -43.04 -12.46
N TYR A 421 -23.75 -42.84 -13.43
CA TYR A 421 -24.26 -41.50 -13.76
C TYR A 421 -25.14 -40.91 -12.69
N GLU A 422 -26.00 -41.74 -12.05
CA GLU A 422 -26.80 -41.33 -10.91
C GLU A 422 -25.93 -40.96 -9.71
N GLU A 423 -24.86 -41.73 -9.46
CA GLU A 423 -23.89 -41.41 -8.43
C GLU A 423 -23.13 -40.09 -8.74
N GLN A 424 -22.69 -39.90 -9.98
CA GLN A 424 -22.05 -38.64 -10.38
C GLN A 424 -23.00 -37.45 -10.33
N LEU A 425 -24.26 -37.62 -10.70
CA LEU A 425 -25.29 -36.59 -10.58
C LEU A 425 -25.63 -36.25 -9.14
N GLN A 426 -25.61 -37.30 -8.24
CA GLN A 426 -25.74 -37.06 -6.82
C GLN A 426 -24.55 -36.36 -6.23
N LEU A 427 -23.32 -36.70 -6.66
CA LEU A 427 -22.12 -36.00 -6.29
C LEU A 427 -22.10 -34.57 -6.82
N LEU A 428 -22.57 -34.35 -8.08
CA LEU A 428 -22.69 -33.02 -8.67
C LEU A 428 -23.77 -32.16 -7.99
N LYS A 429 -24.89 -32.81 -7.62
CA LYS A 429 -25.96 -32.16 -6.82
C LYS A 429 -25.47 -31.84 -5.40
N ALA A 430 -24.70 -32.73 -4.78
CA ALA A 430 -24.09 -32.50 -3.50
C ALA A 430 -23.01 -31.37 -3.58
N ALA A 431 -22.20 -31.37 -4.64
CA ALA A 431 -21.21 -30.29 -4.89
C ALA A 431 -21.90 -28.95 -5.21
N LYS A 432 -23.01 -28.98 -5.99
CA LYS A 432 -23.82 -27.78 -6.24
C LYS A 432 -24.48 -27.28 -4.95
N GLN A 433 -25.03 -28.17 -4.15
CA GLN A 433 -25.64 -27.84 -2.87
C GLN A 433 -24.58 -27.30 -1.86
N ALA A 434 -23.39 -27.90 -1.85
CA ALA A 434 -22.28 -27.38 -1.06
C ALA A 434 -21.83 -25.99 -1.54
N ALA A 435 -21.77 -25.77 -2.87
CA ALA A 435 -21.44 -24.44 -3.44
C ALA A 435 -22.56 -23.40 -3.19
N GLU A 436 -23.84 -23.82 -3.22
CA GLU A 436 -24.97 -22.94 -2.88
C GLU A 436 -24.99 -22.63 -1.35
N GLU A 437 -24.65 -23.62 -0.50
CA GLU A 437 -24.50 -23.40 0.94
C GLU A 437 -23.32 -22.48 1.27
N GLU A 438 -22.20 -22.63 0.56
CA GLU A 438 -21.03 -21.76 0.71
C GLU A 438 -21.33 -20.34 0.23
N ALA A 439 -22.05 -20.18 -0.90
CA ALA A 439 -22.53 -18.91 -1.37
C ALA A 439 -23.54 -18.25 -0.41
N GLN A 440 -24.43 -19.04 0.21
CA GLN A 440 -25.35 -18.54 1.23
C GLN A 440 -24.62 -18.13 2.52
N ARG A 441 -23.62 -18.90 2.96
CA ARG A 441 -22.77 -18.52 4.10
C ARG A 441 -22.00 -17.25 3.84
N THR A 442 -21.46 -17.11 2.63
CA THR A 442 -20.74 -15.91 2.20
C THR A 442 -21.67 -14.69 2.13
N LYS A 443 -22.91 -14.89 1.64
CA LYS A 443 -23.94 -13.85 1.62
C LYS A 443 -24.39 -13.45 3.02
N ALA A 444 -24.61 -14.43 3.91
CA ALA A 444 -24.97 -14.17 5.31
C ALA A 444 -23.83 -13.48 6.09
N ALA A 445 -22.57 -13.83 5.81
CA ALA A 445 -21.42 -13.14 6.37
C ALA A 445 -21.30 -11.69 5.87
N TYR A 446 -21.65 -11.47 4.59
CA TYR A 446 -21.70 -10.14 4.01
C TYR A 446 -22.82 -9.27 4.59
N GLU A 447 -24.03 -9.83 4.71
CA GLU A 447 -25.18 -9.14 5.33
C GLU A 447 -24.86 -8.76 6.78
N LYS A 448 -24.21 -9.65 7.52
CA LYS A 448 -23.77 -9.39 8.89
C LYS A 448 -22.69 -8.31 8.97
N ALA A 449 -21.71 -8.33 8.06
CA ALA A 449 -20.67 -7.31 7.98
C ALA A 449 -21.23 -5.93 7.56
N LEU A 450 -22.28 -5.94 6.72
CA LEU A 450 -22.98 -4.71 6.32
C LEU A 450 -23.79 -4.14 7.49
N GLU A 451 -24.47 -4.99 8.26
CA GLU A 451 -25.18 -4.59 9.47
C GLU A 451 -24.23 -4.01 10.55
N GLU A 452 -23.07 -4.67 10.75
CA GLU A 452 -22.03 -4.16 11.65
C GLU A 452 -21.45 -2.82 11.17
N TYR A 453 -21.31 -2.64 9.84
CA TYR A 453 -20.88 -1.39 9.23
C TYR A 453 -21.91 -0.25 9.40
N GLU A 454 -23.21 -0.55 9.15
CA GLU A 454 -24.28 0.42 9.35
C GLU A 454 -24.44 0.82 10.83
N LEU A 455 -24.28 -0.14 11.76
CA LEU A 455 -24.27 0.12 13.20
C LEU A 455 -23.09 1.02 13.59
N ALA A 456 -21.89 0.73 13.09
CA ALA A 456 -20.71 1.58 13.34
C ALA A 456 -20.85 2.99 12.75
N GLN A 457 -21.46 3.10 11.57
CA GLN A 457 -21.74 4.40 10.92
C GLN A 457 -22.78 5.22 11.73
N ASN A 458 -23.81 4.57 12.25
CA ASN A 458 -24.80 5.21 13.11
C ASN A 458 -24.22 5.62 14.48
N GLU A 459 -23.31 4.83 15.04
CA GLU A 459 -22.62 5.14 16.29
C GLU A 459 -21.67 6.35 16.14
N ILE A 460 -21.00 6.47 14.99
CA ILE A 460 -20.20 7.65 14.63
C ILE A 460 -21.08 8.89 14.45
N LEU A 461 -22.25 8.73 13.82
CA LEU A 461 -23.22 9.83 13.66
C LEU A 461 -23.73 10.32 15.04
N HIS A 462 -24.04 9.38 15.95
CA HIS A 462 -24.49 9.68 17.32
C HIS A 462 -23.41 10.41 18.13
N LEU A 463 -22.15 9.98 18.02
CA LEU A 463 -21.02 10.62 18.69
C LEU A 463 -20.68 12.01 18.12
N THR A 464 -20.98 12.24 16.83
CA THR A 464 -20.82 13.58 16.22
C THR A 464 -21.97 14.53 16.52
N GLU A 465 -23.16 14.02 16.87
CA GLU A 465 -24.30 14.84 17.35
C GLU A 465 -24.18 15.21 18.85
N GLU A 466 -23.54 14.38 19.66
CA GLU A 466 -23.27 14.69 21.07
C GLU A 466 -22.12 15.69 21.29
N GLN A 467 -21.31 15.98 20.24
CA GLN A 467 -20.24 16.97 20.31
C GLN A 467 -20.58 18.33 19.68
N LYS A 468 -21.84 18.52 19.23
CA LYS A 468 -22.40 19.84 18.84
C LYS A 468 -23.33 20.40 19.92
#